data_76bf12ea82c7f9e9b486a296f3847dac
#
_entry.id   76bf12ea82c7f9e9b486a296f3847dac
#
_cell.length_a   1.000
_cell.length_b   1.000
_cell.length_c   1.000
_cell.angle_alpha   90.00
_cell.angle_beta   90.00
_cell.angle_gamma   90.00
#
_symmetry.space_group_name_H-M   'P 1'
#
loop_
_entity.id
_entity.type
_entity.pdbx_description
1 polymer ?
#
loop_
_entity_poly.entity_id
_entity_poly.type
_entity_poly.pdbx_seq_one_letter_code
_entity_poly.pdbx_strand_id
1 'polypeptide(L)'
;MVKVAINGFGRIGRLALRKLMEQTDKFEVVAINDLTDAKTLAHLFKYDSAQGRFNGEIEVKEGAFVVNGQEIKVTAERNPADLPWAELGVDIVLECTGFFTSQEKAGLHLQAGAKKVVISAPATGDLKTVVFNVNHDVLDGSETVISGASCTTNCLAPMVKTLNDKFGVEKGLMTTIHAYTNDQNTLDGPHPKGDLRRARAAAGNIVPNTTGAAKAIGLVIPELKGKLDGAAQRVPVVTGSLTELVCTLNKNVTIEEVNAAMKEAANESFGYTEEYLVSSDIVGMSFGSLFDATQTRVMEVDGKQLVKVVSWYDNEMSYTSQLIRTLGYFANLAK
;
A
#
# COMPACT_ATOMS: atom_id res chain seq x y z
N MET A 1 4.65 -16.49 -17.95
CA MET A 1 4.18 -15.19 -17.44
C MET A 1 2.95 -15.43 -16.57
N VAL A 2 2.81 -14.68 -15.49
CA VAL A 2 1.63 -14.73 -14.61
C VAL A 2 0.53 -13.84 -15.20
N LYS A 3 -0.66 -14.40 -15.42
CA LYS A 3 -1.81 -13.66 -15.93
C LYS A 3 -2.52 -12.94 -14.80
N VAL A 4 -2.54 -11.61 -14.88
CA VAL A 4 -3.06 -10.72 -13.85
C VAL A 4 -4.36 -10.06 -14.34
N ALA A 5 -5.39 -10.03 -13.49
CA ALA A 5 -6.53 -9.16 -13.67
C ALA A 5 -6.60 -8.12 -12.54
N ILE A 6 -7.09 -6.92 -12.85
CA ILE A 6 -7.26 -5.83 -11.90
C ILE A 6 -8.76 -5.56 -11.73
N ASN A 7 -9.28 -5.71 -10.52
CA ASN A 7 -10.65 -5.34 -10.19
C ASN A 7 -10.68 -3.98 -9.48
N GLY A 8 -11.24 -2.96 -10.12
CA GLY A 8 -11.19 -1.57 -9.68
C GLY A 8 -9.99 -0.81 -10.25
N PHE A 9 -10.27 0.10 -11.19
CA PHE A 9 -9.23 0.88 -11.86
C PHE A 9 -9.17 2.33 -11.35
N GLY A 10 -9.27 2.46 -10.01
CA GLY A 10 -9.05 3.69 -9.25
C GLY A 10 -7.56 4.07 -9.18
N ARG A 11 -7.17 4.84 -8.16
CA ARG A 11 -5.77 5.28 -7.98
C ARG A 11 -4.80 4.10 -7.99
N ILE A 12 -5.01 3.12 -7.10
CA ILE A 12 -4.10 1.98 -6.94
C ILE A 12 -4.13 1.06 -8.16
N GLY A 13 -5.30 0.74 -8.72
CA GLY A 13 -5.39 -0.11 -9.92
C GLY A 13 -4.66 0.47 -11.12
N ARG A 14 -4.74 1.79 -11.36
CA ARG A 14 -4.00 2.44 -12.45
C ARG A 14 -2.49 2.43 -12.23
N LEU A 15 -2.03 2.67 -11.00
CA LEU A 15 -0.61 2.63 -10.70
C LEU A 15 -0.07 1.21 -10.71
N ALA A 16 -0.87 0.23 -10.29
CA ALA A 16 -0.53 -1.19 -10.42
C ALA A 16 -0.31 -1.57 -11.88
N LEU A 17 -1.18 -1.13 -12.79
CA LEU A 17 -0.96 -1.36 -14.22
C LEU A 17 0.37 -0.75 -14.68
N ARG A 18 0.69 0.50 -14.29
CA ARG A 18 2.00 1.12 -14.64
C ARG A 18 3.17 0.25 -14.18
N LYS A 19 3.13 -0.25 -12.94
CA LYS A 19 4.20 -1.10 -12.38
C LYS A 19 4.26 -2.49 -13.00
N LEU A 20 3.14 -3.06 -13.40
CA LEU A 20 3.09 -4.34 -14.11
C LEU A 20 3.64 -4.21 -15.54
N MET A 21 3.37 -3.09 -16.23
CA MET A 21 3.90 -2.80 -17.56
C MET A 21 5.43 -2.58 -17.57
N GLU A 22 6.06 -2.30 -16.42
CA GLU A 22 7.52 -2.27 -16.28
C GLU A 22 8.14 -3.68 -16.19
N GLN A 23 7.32 -4.75 -16.03
CA GLN A 23 7.74 -6.13 -15.79
C GLN A 23 7.01 -7.13 -16.71
N THR A 24 6.90 -6.80 -17.98
CA THR A 24 6.19 -7.60 -18.99
C THR A 24 6.84 -8.95 -19.30
N ASP A 25 8.05 -9.18 -18.82
CA ASP A 25 8.72 -10.47 -18.81
C ASP A 25 8.15 -11.44 -17.75
N LYS A 26 7.54 -10.90 -16.69
CA LYS A 26 6.98 -11.67 -15.57
C LYS A 26 5.45 -11.72 -15.58
N PHE A 27 4.81 -10.61 -15.97
CA PHE A 27 3.36 -10.40 -15.85
C PHE A 27 2.71 -10.07 -17.19
N GLU A 28 1.52 -10.60 -17.38
CA GLU A 28 0.61 -10.25 -18.47
C GLU A 28 -0.71 -9.75 -17.85
N VAL A 29 -1.04 -8.47 -18.03
CA VAL A 29 -2.34 -7.95 -17.58
C VAL A 29 -3.36 -8.26 -18.66
N VAL A 30 -4.29 -9.19 -18.38
CA VAL A 30 -5.25 -9.68 -19.37
C VAL A 30 -6.58 -8.95 -19.32
N ALA A 31 -6.96 -8.40 -18.15
CA ALA A 31 -8.23 -7.69 -18.01
C ALA A 31 -8.22 -6.68 -16.84
N ILE A 32 -9.10 -5.69 -17.01
CA ILE A 32 -9.47 -4.74 -15.97
C ILE A 32 -10.99 -4.74 -15.87
N ASN A 33 -11.51 -4.81 -14.64
CA ASN A 33 -12.92 -4.61 -14.36
C ASN A 33 -13.12 -3.28 -13.64
N ASP A 34 -13.95 -2.43 -14.19
CA ASP A 34 -14.41 -1.17 -13.59
C ASP A 34 -15.77 -0.79 -14.16
N LEU A 35 -16.61 -0.12 -13.40
CA LEU A 35 -17.94 0.29 -13.85
C LEU A 35 -17.93 1.48 -14.81
N THR A 36 -16.74 2.01 -15.09
CA THR A 36 -16.49 3.12 -16.01
C THR A 36 -16.06 2.61 -17.39
N ASP A 37 -16.38 3.32 -18.45
CA ASP A 37 -16.04 2.96 -19.82
C ASP A 37 -14.52 3.00 -20.12
N ALA A 38 -14.09 2.20 -21.08
CA ALA A 38 -12.67 2.05 -21.45
C ALA A 38 -12.00 3.37 -21.86
N LYS A 39 -12.72 4.27 -22.52
CA LYS A 39 -12.19 5.59 -22.98
C LYS A 39 -11.84 6.47 -21.78
N THR A 40 -12.73 6.56 -20.79
CA THR A 40 -12.51 7.31 -19.56
C THR A 40 -11.37 6.69 -18.74
N LEU A 41 -11.33 5.36 -18.62
CA LEU A 41 -10.26 4.65 -17.90
C LEU A 41 -8.89 4.88 -18.54
N ALA A 42 -8.80 4.76 -19.87
CA ALA A 42 -7.57 5.02 -20.63
C ALA A 42 -7.10 6.47 -20.49
N HIS A 43 -8.01 7.44 -20.50
CA HIS A 43 -7.69 8.85 -20.29
C HIS A 43 -7.09 9.09 -18.89
N LEU A 44 -7.72 8.56 -17.84
CA LEU A 44 -7.24 8.68 -16.46
C LEU A 44 -5.96 7.87 -16.19
N PHE A 45 -5.70 6.82 -16.96
CA PHE A 45 -4.43 6.11 -16.92
C PHE A 45 -3.31 6.92 -17.56
N LYS A 46 -3.60 7.61 -18.67
CA LYS A 46 -2.63 8.43 -19.40
C LYS A 46 -2.23 9.68 -18.63
N TYR A 47 -3.20 10.37 -18.04
CA TYR A 47 -3.01 11.65 -17.36
C TYR A 47 -3.31 11.51 -15.87
N ASP A 48 -2.30 11.76 -15.05
CA ASP A 48 -2.40 11.64 -13.61
C ASP A 48 -1.82 12.88 -12.93
N SER A 49 -2.65 13.55 -12.12
CA SER A 49 -2.27 14.80 -11.46
C SER A 49 -1.22 14.63 -10.38
N ALA A 50 -1.14 13.45 -9.76
CA ALA A 50 -0.18 13.15 -8.70
C ALA A 50 1.10 12.51 -9.25
N GLN A 51 0.97 11.57 -10.19
CA GLN A 51 2.06 10.72 -10.68
C GLN A 51 2.53 11.08 -12.10
N GLY A 52 1.97 12.15 -12.68
CA GLY A 52 2.36 12.61 -14.00
C GLY A 52 1.83 11.73 -15.15
N ARG A 53 2.13 12.16 -16.37
CA ARG A 53 1.70 11.48 -17.59
C ARG A 53 2.37 10.12 -17.72
N PHE A 54 1.60 9.09 -18.11
CA PHE A 54 2.15 7.80 -18.49
C PHE A 54 3.04 7.92 -19.74
N ASN A 55 4.25 7.40 -19.65
CA ASN A 55 5.22 7.41 -20.75
C ASN A 55 5.08 6.12 -21.58
N GLY A 56 4.15 6.11 -22.50
CA GLY A 56 3.86 4.97 -23.37
C GLY A 56 2.70 5.25 -24.33
N GLU A 57 2.44 4.28 -25.19
CA GLU A 57 1.36 4.35 -26.18
C GLU A 57 0.08 3.76 -25.58
N ILE A 58 -1.04 4.42 -25.86
CA ILE A 58 -2.37 3.96 -25.44
C ILE A 58 -3.32 4.13 -26.62
N GLU A 59 -3.97 3.04 -27.00
CA GLU A 59 -5.06 3.00 -27.99
C GLU A 59 -6.34 2.51 -27.33
N VAL A 60 -7.46 3.13 -27.62
CA VAL A 60 -8.78 2.71 -27.09
C VAL A 60 -9.50 1.91 -28.14
N LYS A 61 -10.00 0.73 -27.79
CA LYS A 61 -10.84 -0.15 -28.57
C LYS A 61 -12.22 -0.34 -27.93
N GLU A 62 -13.15 -0.93 -28.64
CA GLU A 62 -14.43 -1.33 -28.05
C GLU A 62 -14.22 -2.44 -27.03
N GLY A 63 -14.58 -2.18 -25.78
CA GLY A 63 -14.42 -3.14 -24.67
C GLY A 63 -12.98 -3.45 -24.26
N ALA A 64 -12.00 -2.67 -24.72
CA ALA A 64 -10.59 -2.86 -24.39
C ALA A 64 -9.79 -1.57 -24.56
N PHE A 65 -8.57 -1.54 -24.03
CA PHE A 65 -7.54 -0.61 -24.48
C PHE A 65 -6.19 -1.31 -24.58
N VAL A 66 -5.34 -0.79 -25.46
CA VAL A 66 -4.00 -1.33 -25.73
C VAL A 66 -2.98 -0.43 -25.07
N VAL A 67 -2.08 -1.00 -24.31
CA VAL A 67 -0.96 -0.30 -23.67
C VAL A 67 0.35 -0.89 -24.19
N ASN A 68 1.15 -0.09 -24.87
CA ASN A 68 2.44 -0.52 -25.46
C ASN A 68 2.31 -1.79 -26.33
N GLY A 69 1.21 -1.91 -27.08
CA GLY A 69 0.95 -3.08 -27.92
C GLY A 69 0.24 -4.25 -27.24
N GLN A 70 0.11 -4.25 -25.90
CA GLN A 70 -0.64 -5.25 -25.14
C GLN A 70 -2.11 -4.87 -25.02
N GLU A 71 -3.00 -5.70 -25.56
CA GLU A 71 -4.45 -5.52 -25.42
C GLU A 71 -4.92 -5.99 -24.05
N ILE A 72 -5.72 -5.15 -23.38
CA ILE A 72 -6.27 -5.39 -22.04
C ILE A 72 -7.80 -5.29 -22.16
N LYS A 73 -8.51 -6.37 -21.90
CA LYS A 73 -9.98 -6.42 -21.90
C LYS A 73 -10.54 -5.55 -20.77
N VAL A 74 -11.58 -4.76 -21.05
CA VAL A 74 -12.29 -3.99 -20.03
C VAL A 74 -13.68 -4.57 -19.84
N THR A 75 -14.01 -4.93 -18.60
CA THR A 75 -15.33 -5.43 -18.19
C THR A 75 -15.98 -4.46 -17.21
N ALA A 76 -17.30 -4.52 -17.04
CA ALA A 76 -18.06 -3.62 -16.17
C ALA A 76 -19.04 -4.41 -15.27
N GLU A 77 -18.54 -5.48 -14.66
CA GLU A 77 -19.33 -6.35 -13.79
C GLU A 77 -19.30 -5.90 -12.35
N ARG A 78 -20.47 -5.85 -11.70
CA ARG A 78 -20.60 -5.49 -10.28
C ARG A 78 -20.28 -6.64 -9.35
N ASN A 79 -20.67 -7.85 -9.73
CA ASN A 79 -20.44 -9.05 -8.94
C ASN A 79 -19.18 -9.78 -9.43
N PRO A 80 -18.13 -9.91 -8.61
CA PRO A 80 -16.90 -10.57 -9.04
C PRO A 80 -17.07 -12.02 -9.48
N ALA A 81 -18.12 -12.73 -9.03
CA ALA A 81 -18.38 -14.09 -9.43
C ALA A 81 -18.78 -14.24 -10.92
N ASP A 82 -19.26 -13.15 -11.55
CA ASP A 82 -19.71 -13.14 -12.94
C ASP A 82 -18.60 -12.70 -13.92
N LEU A 83 -17.39 -12.46 -13.42
CA LEU A 83 -16.23 -12.03 -14.20
C LEU A 83 -15.63 -13.21 -14.99
N PRO A 84 -15.08 -12.97 -16.20
CA PRO A 84 -14.62 -14.04 -17.09
C PRO A 84 -13.20 -14.55 -16.76
N TRP A 85 -12.87 -14.72 -15.48
CA TRP A 85 -11.51 -15.09 -15.06
C TRP A 85 -11.09 -16.47 -15.53
N ALA A 86 -12.00 -17.46 -15.54
CA ALA A 86 -11.72 -18.80 -16.05
C ALA A 86 -11.42 -18.77 -17.56
N GLU A 87 -12.24 -18.02 -18.34
CA GLU A 87 -12.07 -17.89 -19.79
C GLU A 87 -10.73 -17.26 -20.14
N LEU A 88 -10.32 -16.22 -19.41
CA LEU A 88 -9.07 -15.49 -19.62
C LEU A 88 -7.84 -16.19 -19.02
N GLY A 89 -8.06 -17.26 -18.25
CA GLY A 89 -6.99 -18.01 -17.58
C GLY A 89 -6.25 -17.19 -16.52
N VAL A 90 -6.98 -16.36 -15.75
CA VAL A 90 -6.41 -15.49 -14.74
C VAL A 90 -5.75 -16.29 -13.63
N ASP A 91 -4.46 -16.07 -13.40
CA ASP A 91 -3.71 -16.68 -12.30
C ASP A 91 -3.96 -15.92 -10.99
N ILE A 92 -3.97 -14.59 -11.03
CA ILE A 92 -4.11 -13.77 -9.84
C ILE A 92 -4.92 -12.51 -10.12
N VAL A 93 -5.83 -12.20 -9.21
CA VAL A 93 -6.59 -10.94 -9.22
C VAL A 93 -6.00 -9.97 -8.20
N LEU A 94 -5.78 -8.73 -8.63
CA LEU A 94 -5.51 -7.60 -7.76
C LEU A 94 -6.83 -6.88 -7.48
N GLU A 95 -7.36 -7.04 -6.25
CA GLU A 95 -8.61 -6.43 -5.80
C GLU A 95 -8.37 -5.00 -5.30
N CYS A 96 -8.75 -4.01 -6.09
CA CYS A 96 -8.48 -2.58 -5.87
C CYS A 96 -9.75 -1.73 -5.70
N THR A 97 -10.93 -2.33 -5.58
CA THR A 97 -12.19 -1.56 -5.44
C THR A 97 -12.40 -0.97 -4.05
N GLY A 98 -11.81 -1.59 -3.01
CA GLY A 98 -12.05 -1.28 -1.61
C GLY A 98 -13.40 -1.80 -1.07
N PHE A 99 -14.19 -2.55 -1.86
CA PHE A 99 -15.48 -3.12 -1.46
C PHE A 99 -15.39 -4.58 -1.06
N PHE A 100 -14.52 -5.35 -1.69
CA PHE A 100 -14.36 -6.80 -1.47
C PHE A 100 -13.15 -7.07 -0.55
N THR A 101 -13.21 -6.49 0.67
CA THR A 101 -12.10 -6.50 1.64
C THR A 101 -12.26 -7.56 2.74
N SER A 102 -12.95 -8.66 2.46
CA SER A 102 -13.00 -9.82 3.32
C SER A 102 -12.67 -11.08 2.53
N GLN A 103 -12.21 -12.13 3.22
CA GLN A 103 -11.94 -13.42 2.61
C GLN A 103 -13.14 -13.95 1.81
N GLU A 104 -14.35 -13.85 2.37
CA GLU A 104 -15.58 -14.28 1.73
C GLU A 104 -15.85 -13.50 0.44
N LYS A 105 -15.83 -12.16 0.51
CA LYS A 105 -16.13 -11.30 -0.63
C LYS A 105 -15.07 -11.40 -1.73
N ALA A 106 -13.78 -11.38 -1.38
CA ALA A 106 -12.70 -11.55 -2.33
C ALA A 106 -12.67 -12.96 -2.94
N GLY A 107 -13.17 -13.97 -2.20
CA GLY A 107 -13.35 -15.35 -2.67
C GLY A 107 -14.31 -15.48 -3.86
N LEU A 108 -15.15 -14.48 -4.15
CA LEU A 108 -15.98 -14.45 -5.36
C LEU A 108 -15.13 -14.46 -6.65
N HIS A 109 -13.93 -13.90 -6.61
CA HIS A 109 -12.99 -13.99 -7.74
C HIS A 109 -12.51 -15.43 -7.99
N LEU A 110 -12.39 -16.23 -6.93
CA LEU A 110 -12.03 -17.66 -7.06
C LEU A 110 -13.18 -18.45 -7.69
N GLN A 111 -14.44 -18.12 -7.37
CA GLN A 111 -15.62 -18.70 -8.00
C GLN A 111 -15.68 -18.36 -9.50
N ALA A 112 -15.23 -17.17 -9.89
CA ALA A 112 -15.09 -16.77 -11.28
C ALA A 112 -13.93 -17.46 -12.02
N GLY A 113 -13.08 -18.22 -11.32
CA GLY A 113 -11.99 -19.02 -11.89
C GLY A 113 -10.58 -18.45 -11.75
N ALA A 114 -10.38 -17.37 -11.00
CA ALA A 114 -9.05 -16.93 -10.61
C ALA A 114 -8.43 -17.94 -9.62
N LYS A 115 -7.10 -18.12 -9.66
CA LYS A 115 -6.43 -19.05 -8.75
C LYS A 115 -6.08 -18.40 -7.40
N LYS A 116 -5.73 -17.12 -7.41
CA LYS A 116 -5.31 -16.33 -6.24
C LYS A 116 -5.88 -14.92 -6.27
N VAL A 117 -5.99 -14.29 -5.09
CA VAL A 117 -6.44 -12.90 -4.95
C VAL A 117 -5.54 -12.15 -3.96
N VAL A 118 -5.10 -10.94 -4.33
CA VAL A 118 -4.45 -9.98 -3.42
C VAL A 118 -5.39 -8.80 -3.21
N ILE A 119 -5.80 -8.58 -1.98
CA ILE A 119 -6.63 -7.42 -1.59
C ILE A 119 -5.71 -6.22 -1.34
N SER A 120 -5.92 -5.11 -2.04
CA SER A 120 -5.14 -3.88 -1.91
C SER A 120 -5.60 -2.98 -0.75
N ALA A 121 -6.01 -3.58 0.35
CA ALA A 121 -6.50 -2.89 1.54
C ALA A 121 -6.35 -3.79 2.78
N PRO A 122 -6.42 -3.23 4.00
CA PRO A 122 -6.65 -4.04 5.19
C PRO A 122 -7.92 -4.87 5.03
N ALA A 123 -7.86 -6.14 5.38
CA ALA A 123 -8.94 -7.09 5.16
C ALA A 123 -9.39 -7.77 6.46
N THR A 124 -10.57 -8.39 6.40
CA THR A 124 -11.16 -9.15 7.50
C THR A 124 -11.37 -10.61 7.10
N GLY A 125 -11.42 -11.51 8.09
CA GLY A 125 -11.55 -12.95 7.89
C GLY A 125 -10.25 -13.69 8.24
N ASP A 126 -10.25 -15.00 7.99
CA ASP A 126 -9.09 -15.86 8.24
C ASP A 126 -8.14 -15.83 7.02
N LEU A 127 -7.46 -14.71 6.84
CA LEU A 127 -6.49 -14.50 5.78
C LEU A 127 -5.23 -13.81 6.30
N LYS A 128 -4.11 -14.09 5.66
CA LYS A 128 -2.82 -13.51 6.03
C LYS A 128 -2.72 -12.06 5.53
N THR A 129 -2.25 -11.17 6.40
CA THR A 129 -1.87 -9.80 6.07
C THR A 129 -0.36 -9.74 5.86
N VAL A 130 0.06 -9.27 4.69
CA VAL A 130 1.46 -9.36 4.24
C VAL A 130 2.02 -7.98 3.95
N VAL A 131 3.23 -7.75 4.45
CA VAL A 131 4.12 -6.65 4.05
C VAL A 131 5.40 -7.28 3.49
N PHE A 132 5.69 -7.01 2.22
CA PHE A 132 6.87 -7.59 1.55
C PHE A 132 8.16 -7.20 2.24
N ASN A 133 9.11 -8.13 2.35
CA ASN A 133 10.36 -8.02 3.11
C ASN A 133 10.21 -7.80 4.63
N VAL A 134 9.00 -8.00 5.17
CA VAL A 134 8.77 -8.01 6.63
C VAL A 134 8.27 -9.38 7.10
N ASN A 135 7.20 -9.89 6.47
CA ASN A 135 6.60 -11.19 6.82
C ASN A 135 6.06 -11.97 5.60
N HIS A 136 6.52 -11.69 4.39
CA HIS A 136 6.02 -12.38 3.19
C HIS A 136 6.31 -13.89 3.21
N ASP A 137 7.31 -14.30 3.95
CA ASP A 137 7.71 -15.69 4.21
C ASP A 137 6.71 -16.50 5.05
N VAL A 138 5.71 -15.85 5.65
CA VAL A 138 4.59 -16.56 6.31
C VAL A 138 3.68 -17.28 5.30
N LEU A 139 3.77 -16.93 4.02
CA LEU A 139 3.04 -17.59 2.95
C LEU A 139 3.72 -18.90 2.57
N ASP A 140 2.97 -20.00 2.58
CA ASP A 140 3.45 -21.34 2.27
C ASP A 140 2.90 -21.92 0.95
N GLY A 141 2.09 -21.13 0.24
CA GLY A 141 1.46 -21.52 -1.04
C GLY A 141 0.06 -22.12 -0.89
N SER A 142 -0.39 -22.42 0.32
CA SER A 142 -1.75 -22.92 0.57
C SER A 142 -2.82 -21.82 0.49
N GLU A 143 -2.42 -20.56 0.64
CA GLU A 143 -3.33 -19.43 0.62
C GLU A 143 -3.87 -19.18 -0.80
N THR A 144 -5.13 -18.79 -0.86
CA THR A 144 -5.78 -18.34 -2.10
C THR A 144 -6.13 -16.85 -2.08
N VAL A 145 -6.32 -16.28 -0.88
CA VAL A 145 -6.64 -14.87 -0.68
C VAL A 145 -5.72 -14.29 0.40
N ILE A 146 -5.05 -13.17 0.12
CA ILE A 146 -4.23 -12.44 1.07
C ILE A 146 -4.53 -10.94 1.05
N SER A 147 -4.14 -10.24 2.11
CA SER A 147 -4.18 -8.77 2.17
C SER A 147 -2.77 -8.20 2.05
N GLY A 148 -2.59 -7.18 1.19
CA GLY A 148 -1.38 -6.36 1.09
C GLY A 148 -1.30 -5.26 2.16
N ALA A 149 -2.10 -5.33 3.23
CA ALA A 149 -2.17 -4.31 4.29
C ALA A 149 -2.56 -2.91 3.79
N SER A 150 -2.17 -1.86 4.50
CA SER A 150 -2.32 -0.46 4.07
C SER A 150 -0.98 0.17 3.70
N CYS A 151 -1.03 1.33 3.02
CA CYS A 151 0.17 2.11 2.70
C CYS A 151 0.96 2.50 3.95
N THR A 152 0.28 2.94 5.00
CA THR A 152 0.92 3.31 6.27
C THR A 152 1.50 2.09 6.98
N THR A 153 0.85 0.93 6.96
CA THR A 153 1.40 -0.32 7.53
C THR A 153 2.66 -0.74 6.77
N ASN A 154 2.68 -0.64 5.44
CA ASN A 154 3.86 -0.94 4.63
C ASN A 154 5.04 0.01 4.90
N CYS A 155 4.77 1.27 5.27
CA CYS A 155 5.81 2.21 5.69
C CYS A 155 6.31 1.92 7.12
N LEU A 156 5.40 1.70 8.06
CA LEU A 156 5.73 1.54 9.48
C LEU A 156 6.43 0.20 9.77
N ALA A 157 5.98 -0.89 9.15
CA ALA A 157 6.41 -2.24 9.50
C ALA A 157 7.92 -2.49 9.41
N PRO A 158 8.64 -2.16 8.31
CA PRO A 158 10.08 -2.41 8.24
C PRO A 158 10.87 -1.59 9.26
N MET A 159 10.46 -0.35 9.52
CA MET A 159 11.10 0.51 10.53
C MET A 159 10.92 -0.07 11.93
N VAL A 160 9.70 -0.46 12.29
CA VAL A 160 9.39 -1.06 13.60
C VAL A 160 10.05 -2.43 13.76
N LYS A 161 10.06 -3.25 12.70
CA LYS A 161 10.74 -4.56 12.73
C LYS A 161 12.21 -4.39 13.06
N THR A 162 12.90 -3.47 12.39
CA THR A 162 14.32 -3.19 12.63
C THR A 162 14.57 -2.77 14.09
N LEU A 163 13.74 -1.85 14.63
CA LEU A 163 13.86 -1.44 16.04
C LEU A 163 13.60 -2.61 16.98
N ASN A 164 12.58 -3.41 16.71
CA ASN A 164 12.23 -4.54 17.57
C ASN A 164 13.31 -5.62 17.58
N ASP A 165 13.82 -5.98 16.40
CA ASP A 165 14.83 -7.03 16.26
C ASP A 165 16.18 -6.64 16.92
N LYS A 166 16.57 -5.37 16.81
CA LYS A 166 17.87 -4.90 17.33
C LYS A 166 17.81 -4.46 18.80
N PHE A 167 16.73 -3.81 19.21
CA PHE A 167 16.67 -3.11 20.50
C PHE A 167 15.49 -3.52 21.38
N GLY A 168 14.47 -4.18 20.80
CA GLY A 168 13.22 -4.55 21.47
C GLY A 168 12.31 -3.33 21.67
N VAL A 169 11.15 -3.31 21.03
CA VAL A 169 10.15 -2.27 21.23
C VAL A 169 9.25 -2.62 22.41
N GLU A 170 9.21 -1.74 23.41
CA GLU A 170 8.34 -1.89 24.58
C GLU A 170 6.92 -1.40 24.25
N LYS A 171 6.81 -0.16 23.82
CA LYS A 171 5.54 0.50 23.41
C LYS A 171 5.82 1.73 22.57
N GLY A 172 4.82 2.19 21.82
CA GLY A 172 4.97 3.40 21.02
C GLY A 172 3.67 3.98 20.50
N LEU A 173 3.74 5.26 20.15
CA LEU A 173 2.68 5.98 19.46
C LEU A 173 3.16 6.41 18.09
N MET A 174 2.37 6.10 17.07
CA MET A 174 2.62 6.46 15.69
C MET A 174 1.71 7.62 15.28
N THR A 175 2.29 8.59 14.59
CA THR A 175 1.53 9.60 13.87
C THR A 175 1.92 9.55 12.39
N THR A 176 0.95 9.39 11.50
CA THR A 176 1.21 9.60 10.09
C THR A 176 0.69 10.97 9.65
N ILE A 177 1.57 11.77 9.05
CA ILE A 177 1.24 13.01 8.34
C ILE A 177 1.01 12.57 6.89
N HIS A 178 -0.27 12.52 6.50
CA HIS A 178 -0.70 11.79 5.31
C HIS A 178 -1.37 12.72 4.31
N ALA A 179 -1.05 12.55 3.04
CA ALA A 179 -1.77 13.21 1.95
C ALA A 179 -3.28 12.90 2.03
N TYR A 180 -4.12 13.81 1.56
CA TYR A 180 -5.55 13.53 1.45
C TYR A 180 -5.82 12.42 0.43
N THR A 181 -6.92 11.70 0.61
CA THR A 181 -7.33 10.60 -0.28
C THR A 181 -8.83 10.69 -0.56
N ASN A 182 -9.33 9.89 -1.49
CA ASN A 182 -10.73 9.91 -1.93
C ASN A 182 -11.75 9.51 -0.86
N ASP A 183 -11.31 9.14 0.35
CA ASP A 183 -12.19 8.95 1.50
C ASP A 183 -12.57 10.26 2.19
N GLN A 184 -12.08 11.39 1.72
CA GLN A 184 -12.38 12.74 2.20
C GLN A 184 -13.18 13.52 1.15
N ASN A 185 -14.07 14.39 1.62
CA ASN A 185 -14.80 15.29 0.72
C ASN A 185 -13.87 16.36 0.13
N THR A 186 -14.09 16.72 -1.12
CA THR A 186 -13.38 17.83 -1.77
C THR A 186 -13.75 19.16 -1.14
N LEU A 187 -15.05 19.40 -0.89
CA LEU A 187 -15.61 20.53 -0.17
C LEU A 187 -16.48 20.04 0.97
N ASP A 188 -16.86 20.93 1.89
CA ASP A 188 -17.74 20.62 3.03
C ASP A 188 -19.06 20.03 2.56
N GLY A 189 -19.42 18.86 3.07
CA GLY A 189 -20.64 18.15 2.71
C GLY A 189 -20.81 16.86 3.49
N PRO A 190 -21.98 16.23 3.45
CA PRO A 190 -22.22 14.96 4.16
C PRO A 190 -21.23 13.88 3.72
N HIS A 191 -20.65 13.17 4.68
CA HIS A 191 -19.77 12.05 4.43
C HIS A 191 -20.55 10.73 4.46
N PRO A 192 -20.35 9.78 3.50
CA PRO A 192 -21.15 8.55 3.41
C PRO A 192 -21.15 7.68 4.67
N LYS A 193 -20.07 7.75 5.47
CA LYS A 193 -19.92 7.01 6.74
C LYS A 193 -20.21 7.86 7.97
N GLY A 194 -20.76 9.08 7.82
CA GLY A 194 -21.05 9.98 8.92
C GLY A 194 -19.83 10.56 9.65
N ASP A 195 -18.64 10.48 9.07
CA ASP A 195 -17.42 11.04 9.67
C ASP A 195 -17.40 12.56 9.49
N LEU A 196 -17.57 13.30 10.59
CA LEU A 196 -17.67 14.77 10.58
C LEU A 196 -16.35 15.46 10.22
N ARG A 197 -15.20 14.83 10.38
CA ARG A 197 -13.91 15.38 9.99
C ARG A 197 -13.63 15.14 8.50
N ARG A 198 -13.89 13.93 7.99
CA ARG A 198 -13.78 13.62 6.55
C ARG A 198 -14.84 14.33 5.72
N ALA A 199 -15.89 14.85 6.34
CA ALA A 199 -16.92 15.70 5.73
C ALA A 199 -16.42 17.09 5.32
N ARG A 200 -15.23 17.49 5.76
CA ARG A 200 -14.66 18.82 5.52
C ARG A 200 -13.71 18.80 4.31
N ALA A 201 -13.53 19.99 3.71
CA ALA A 201 -12.68 20.21 2.52
C ALA A 201 -11.26 19.68 2.71
N ALA A 202 -10.90 18.63 1.94
CA ALA A 202 -9.63 17.90 2.09
C ALA A 202 -8.41 18.79 1.82
N ALA A 203 -8.44 19.58 0.73
CA ALA A 203 -7.32 20.43 0.33
C ALA A 203 -7.22 21.76 1.09
N GLY A 204 -8.17 22.04 1.98
CA GLY A 204 -8.23 23.28 2.77
C GLY A 204 -7.93 23.11 4.25
N ASN A 205 -7.69 21.88 4.73
CA ASN A 205 -7.62 21.61 6.16
C ASN A 205 -6.54 20.60 6.53
N ILE A 206 -6.04 20.70 7.76
CA ILE A 206 -5.44 19.57 8.47
C ILE A 206 -6.58 18.80 9.12
N VAL A 207 -6.75 17.52 8.77
CA VAL A 207 -7.89 16.70 9.20
C VAL A 207 -7.40 15.53 10.06
N PRO A 208 -7.59 15.57 11.41
CA PRO A 208 -7.27 14.45 12.28
C PRO A 208 -8.17 13.25 11.97
N ASN A 209 -7.57 12.08 11.79
CA ASN A 209 -8.26 10.83 11.47
C ASN A 209 -7.77 9.67 12.32
N THR A 210 -8.64 8.72 12.57
CA THR A 210 -8.23 7.42 13.08
C THR A 210 -7.51 6.62 11.98
N THR A 211 -6.57 5.77 12.40
CA THR A 211 -5.91 4.81 11.52
C THR A 211 -5.79 3.47 12.22
N GLY A 212 -6.02 2.38 11.49
CA GLY A 212 -5.77 1.03 11.97
C GLY A 212 -4.33 0.55 11.74
N ALA A 213 -3.47 1.38 11.15
CA ALA A 213 -2.13 0.96 10.71
C ALA A 213 -1.23 0.49 11.85
N ALA A 214 -1.24 1.19 13.00
CA ALA A 214 -0.46 0.80 14.17
C ALA A 214 -0.94 -0.56 14.76
N LYS A 215 -2.25 -0.76 14.82
CA LYS A 215 -2.84 -2.02 15.29
C LYS A 215 -2.57 -3.17 14.31
N ALA A 216 -2.52 -2.88 13.02
CA ALA A 216 -2.21 -3.86 11.97
C ALA A 216 -0.76 -4.37 12.05
N ILE A 217 0.16 -3.65 12.70
CA ILE A 217 1.52 -4.14 12.97
C ILE A 217 1.49 -5.48 13.71
N GLY A 218 0.59 -5.68 14.66
CA GLY A 218 0.43 -6.94 15.38
C GLY A 218 -0.05 -8.12 14.52
N LEU A 219 -0.54 -7.89 13.28
CA LEU A 219 -0.84 -8.94 12.31
C LEU A 219 0.39 -9.34 11.49
N VAL A 220 1.34 -8.42 11.34
CA VAL A 220 2.55 -8.58 10.52
C VAL A 220 3.76 -8.97 11.39
N ILE A 221 3.82 -8.44 12.62
CA ILE A 221 4.84 -8.69 13.63
C ILE A 221 4.12 -9.07 14.93
N PRO A 222 3.80 -10.35 15.15
CA PRO A 222 2.92 -10.80 16.23
C PRO A 222 3.36 -10.40 17.65
N GLU A 223 4.66 -10.33 17.91
CA GLU A 223 5.23 -9.93 19.20
C GLU A 223 4.99 -8.45 19.55
N LEU A 224 4.57 -7.64 18.60
CA LEU A 224 4.20 -6.24 18.80
C LEU A 224 2.69 -6.02 18.97
N LYS A 225 1.91 -7.10 19.03
CA LYS A 225 0.46 -7.00 19.23
C LYS A 225 0.12 -6.25 20.52
N GLY A 226 -0.63 -5.16 20.39
CA GLY A 226 -1.06 -4.32 21.52
C GLY A 226 -0.02 -3.34 22.05
N LYS A 227 1.22 -3.32 21.51
CA LYS A 227 2.26 -2.40 21.94
C LYS A 227 2.26 -1.06 21.22
N LEU A 228 1.57 -0.96 20.10
CA LEU A 228 1.51 0.25 19.28
C LEU A 228 0.07 0.74 19.10
N ASP A 229 -0.11 2.05 19.17
CA ASP A 229 -1.33 2.73 18.74
C ASP A 229 -0.96 4.00 17.95
N GLY A 230 -1.95 4.67 17.33
CA GLY A 230 -1.63 5.86 16.58
C GLY A 230 -2.80 6.52 15.90
N ALA A 231 -2.49 7.65 15.24
CA ALA A 231 -3.43 8.48 14.54
C ALA A 231 -2.86 8.98 13.20
N ALA A 232 -3.73 9.50 12.34
CA ALA A 232 -3.35 10.17 11.11
C ALA A 232 -3.72 11.65 11.17
N GLN A 233 -2.86 12.49 10.60
CA GLN A 233 -3.15 13.88 10.29
C GLN A 233 -3.16 14.01 8.77
N ARG A 234 -4.35 14.16 8.16
CA ARG A 234 -4.44 14.41 6.72
C ARG A 234 -4.10 15.86 6.45
N VAL A 235 -3.23 16.10 5.47
CA VAL A 235 -2.70 17.42 5.12
C VAL A 235 -2.97 17.74 3.65
N PRO A 236 -2.98 19.05 3.26
CA PRO A 236 -3.30 19.50 1.91
C PRO A 236 -2.18 19.22 0.88
N VAL A 237 -1.76 17.96 0.73
CA VAL A 237 -0.86 17.51 -0.33
C VAL A 237 -1.50 16.36 -1.09
N VAL A 238 -1.22 16.25 -2.39
CA VAL A 238 -1.86 15.30 -3.29
C VAL A 238 -1.40 13.87 -3.04
N THR A 239 -0.09 13.70 -2.85
CA THR A 239 0.57 12.44 -2.46
C THR A 239 1.90 12.77 -1.79
N GLY A 240 2.53 11.79 -1.16
CA GLY A 240 3.72 12.01 -0.34
C GLY A 240 3.34 12.19 1.14
N SER A 241 3.65 11.19 1.93
CA SER A 241 3.30 11.07 3.35
C SER A 241 4.52 10.68 4.15
N LEU A 242 4.48 10.88 5.45
CA LEU A 242 5.47 10.37 6.37
C LEU A 242 4.83 9.71 7.59
N THR A 243 5.52 8.75 8.16
CA THR A 243 5.15 8.13 9.44
C THR A 243 6.21 8.43 10.47
N GLU A 244 5.80 9.03 11.58
CA GLU A 244 6.61 9.24 12.77
C GLU A 244 6.23 8.20 13.82
N LEU A 245 7.22 7.53 14.40
CA LEU A 245 7.04 6.65 15.55
C LEU A 245 7.84 7.21 16.72
N VAL A 246 7.16 7.42 17.85
CA VAL A 246 7.75 7.73 19.13
C VAL A 246 7.58 6.51 20.04
N CYS A 247 8.67 5.92 20.51
CA CYS A 247 8.64 4.66 21.25
C CYS A 247 9.66 4.59 22.37
N THR A 248 9.42 3.65 23.31
CA THR A 248 10.40 3.19 24.28
C THR A 248 10.97 1.85 23.85
N LEU A 249 12.27 1.66 24.06
CA LEU A 249 13.01 0.46 23.71
C LEU A 249 13.47 -0.25 24.98
N ASN A 250 13.73 -1.56 24.88
CA ASN A 250 14.26 -2.37 26.01
C ASN A 250 15.74 -2.09 26.30
N LYS A 251 16.43 -1.40 25.38
CA LYS A 251 17.85 -1.02 25.51
C LYS A 251 17.99 0.48 25.30
N ASN A 252 18.89 1.12 26.04
CA ASN A 252 19.31 2.47 25.73
C ASN A 252 20.11 2.46 24.42
N VAL A 253 19.90 3.49 23.61
CA VAL A 253 20.50 3.63 22.28
C VAL A 253 21.00 5.04 22.05
N THR A 254 21.91 5.20 21.09
CA THR A 254 22.27 6.50 20.51
C THR A 254 21.58 6.70 19.16
N ILE A 255 21.59 7.93 18.66
CA ILE A 255 21.10 8.26 17.31
C ILE A 255 21.87 7.45 16.25
N GLU A 256 23.20 7.37 16.42
CA GLU A 256 24.10 6.66 15.52
C GLU A 256 23.81 5.16 15.47
N GLU A 257 23.54 4.53 16.62
CA GLU A 257 23.18 3.10 16.69
C GLU A 257 21.84 2.83 15.99
N VAL A 258 20.83 3.69 16.19
CA VAL A 258 19.54 3.57 15.51
C VAL A 258 19.72 3.73 14.00
N ASN A 259 20.41 4.77 13.54
CA ASN A 259 20.65 5.04 12.13
C ASN A 259 21.46 3.93 11.46
N ALA A 260 22.49 3.40 12.15
CA ALA A 260 23.28 2.28 11.65
C ALA A 260 22.44 1.00 11.49
N ALA A 261 21.57 0.69 12.44
CA ALA A 261 20.65 -0.44 12.36
C ALA A 261 19.68 -0.32 11.16
N MET A 262 19.14 0.88 10.92
CA MET A 262 18.25 1.14 9.79
C MET A 262 18.98 1.04 8.45
N LYS A 263 20.22 1.55 8.38
CA LYS A 263 21.08 1.48 7.20
C LYS A 263 21.45 0.03 6.86
N GLU A 264 21.75 -0.78 7.87
CA GLU A 264 22.03 -2.22 7.73
C GLU A 264 20.79 -2.99 7.20
N ALA A 265 19.58 -2.60 7.66
CA ALA A 265 18.32 -3.23 7.26
C ALA A 265 17.82 -2.79 5.87
N ALA A 266 18.44 -1.80 5.25
CA ALA A 266 18.02 -1.27 3.95
C ALA A 266 18.06 -2.34 2.86
N ASN A 267 17.02 -2.33 2.01
CA ASN A 267 16.85 -3.27 0.90
C ASN A 267 15.97 -2.65 -0.20
N GLU A 268 15.53 -3.42 -1.17
CA GLU A 268 14.68 -2.95 -2.28
C GLU A 268 13.31 -2.39 -1.87
N SER A 269 12.83 -2.73 -0.67
CA SER A 269 11.56 -2.28 -0.11
C SER A 269 11.71 -1.21 0.98
N PHE A 270 12.83 -1.21 1.66
CA PHE A 270 13.16 -0.34 2.77
C PHE A 270 14.42 0.46 2.46
N GLY A 271 14.23 1.73 2.09
CA GLY A 271 15.31 2.65 1.78
C GLY A 271 15.84 3.39 3.02
N TYR A 272 16.99 4.01 2.86
CA TYR A 272 17.66 4.84 3.86
C TYR A 272 18.15 6.13 3.21
N THR A 273 17.93 7.27 3.87
CA THR A 273 18.42 8.56 3.38
C THR A 273 19.00 9.43 4.50
N GLU A 274 19.97 10.24 4.14
CA GLU A 274 20.55 11.33 4.94
C GLU A 274 20.28 12.71 4.28
N GLU A 275 19.48 12.72 3.22
CA GLU A 275 19.11 13.96 2.52
C GLU A 275 17.96 14.68 3.21
N TYR A 276 17.91 16.01 3.05
CA TYR A 276 16.85 16.86 3.60
C TYR A 276 15.66 16.89 2.66
N LEU A 277 14.80 15.87 2.74
CA LEU A 277 13.66 15.68 1.85
C LEU A 277 12.39 16.38 2.35
N VAL A 278 11.51 16.70 1.40
CA VAL A 278 10.13 17.10 1.63
C VAL A 278 9.18 16.20 0.84
N SER A 279 7.89 16.30 1.08
CA SER A 279 6.89 15.37 0.52
C SER A 279 6.86 15.31 -1.01
N SER A 280 7.22 16.38 -1.71
CA SER A 280 7.28 16.38 -3.18
C SER A 280 8.44 15.57 -3.76
N ASP A 281 9.52 15.38 -2.99
CA ASP A 281 10.73 14.68 -3.46
C ASP A 281 10.52 13.15 -3.52
N ILE A 282 9.52 12.64 -2.79
CA ILE A 282 9.24 11.21 -2.71
C ILE A 282 8.11 10.76 -3.64
N VAL A 283 7.53 11.67 -4.42
CA VAL A 283 6.48 11.33 -5.40
C VAL A 283 7.03 10.38 -6.46
N GLY A 284 6.33 9.26 -6.67
CA GLY A 284 6.76 8.22 -7.60
C GLY A 284 7.79 7.22 -7.02
N MET A 285 8.19 7.36 -5.77
CA MET A 285 9.17 6.49 -5.11
C MET A 285 8.66 5.05 -5.00
N SER A 286 9.54 4.08 -5.25
CA SER A 286 9.23 2.65 -5.21
C SER A 286 9.55 1.95 -3.89
N PHE A 287 10.32 2.55 -2.98
CA PHE A 287 10.48 2.01 -1.63
C PHE A 287 9.14 2.02 -0.90
N GLY A 288 8.78 0.95 -0.22
CA GLY A 288 7.60 0.91 0.65
C GLY A 288 7.72 1.87 1.83
N SER A 289 8.95 2.08 2.28
CA SER A 289 9.35 2.95 3.38
C SER A 289 10.75 3.48 3.11
N LEU A 290 10.97 4.79 3.24
CA LEU A 290 12.29 5.43 3.14
C LEU A 290 12.63 6.06 4.49
N PHE A 291 13.50 5.41 5.24
CA PHE A 291 13.93 5.89 6.55
C PHE A 291 14.74 7.17 6.42
N ASP A 292 14.34 8.20 7.18
CA ASP A 292 15.01 9.50 7.22
C ASP A 292 15.89 9.63 8.47
N ALA A 293 17.18 9.38 8.30
CA ALA A 293 18.16 9.42 9.39
C ALA A 293 18.33 10.82 10.00
N THR A 294 17.99 11.87 9.26
CA THR A 294 18.08 13.26 9.74
C THR A 294 17.04 13.58 10.80
N GLN A 295 15.96 12.80 10.87
CA GLN A 295 14.84 12.98 11.78
C GLN A 295 14.91 12.13 13.05
N THR A 296 15.90 11.24 13.18
CA THR A 296 16.08 10.43 14.39
C THR A 296 16.37 11.32 15.59
N ARG A 297 15.67 11.06 16.70
CA ARG A 297 15.90 11.74 17.99
C ARG A 297 15.89 10.75 19.12
N VAL A 298 16.79 10.94 20.05
CA VAL A 298 16.84 10.23 21.34
C VAL A 298 16.81 11.26 22.44
N MET A 299 15.78 11.23 23.26
CA MET A 299 15.64 12.08 24.43
C MET A 299 15.77 11.22 25.67
N GLU A 300 16.62 11.64 26.60
CA GLU A 300 16.84 10.94 27.86
C GLU A 300 16.52 11.83 29.06
N VAL A 301 15.71 11.30 29.98
CA VAL A 301 15.40 11.95 31.27
C VAL A 301 15.44 10.89 32.36
N ASP A 302 16.24 11.11 33.39
CA ASP A 302 16.41 10.21 34.54
C ASP A 302 16.71 8.74 34.11
N GLY A 303 17.59 8.59 33.11
CA GLY A 303 18.01 7.29 32.58
C GLY A 303 16.95 6.57 31.73
N LYS A 304 15.81 7.21 31.46
CA LYS A 304 14.76 6.69 30.59
C LYS A 304 14.79 7.38 29.24
N GLN A 305 14.78 6.58 28.20
CA GLN A 305 14.83 7.10 26.83
C GLN A 305 13.49 7.08 26.13
N LEU A 306 13.29 8.09 25.30
CA LEU A 306 12.22 8.18 24.30
C LEU A 306 12.88 8.35 22.93
N VAL A 307 12.60 7.43 22.02
CA VAL A 307 13.17 7.39 20.68
C VAL A 307 12.12 7.80 19.66
N LYS A 308 12.48 8.74 18.78
CA LYS A 308 11.66 9.13 17.64
C LYS A 308 12.37 8.77 16.34
N VAL A 309 11.66 8.12 15.43
CA VAL A 309 12.10 7.76 14.08
C VAL A 309 11.04 8.14 13.05
N VAL A 310 11.49 8.41 11.82
CA VAL A 310 10.62 8.87 10.73
C VAL A 310 10.94 8.11 9.44
N SER A 311 9.89 7.73 8.71
CA SER A 311 10.01 7.21 7.35
C SER A 311 9.03 7.89 6.40
N TRP A 312 9.51 8.18 5.19
CA TRP A 312 8.73 8.69 4.07
C TRP A 312 8.10 7.56 3.25
N TYR A 313 6.97 7.83 2.65
CA TYR A 313 6.35 6.96 1.65
C TYR A 313 5.44 7.75 0.70
N ASP A 314 5.51 7.44 -0.58
CA ASP A 314 4.43 7.83 -1.49
C ASP A 314 3.25 6.90 -1.18
N ASN A 315 2.20 7.44 -0.55
CA ASN A 315 1.05 6.64 -0.13
C ASN A 315 0.33 5.92 -1.28
N GLU A 316 0.62 6.29 -2.53
CA GLU A 316 0.16 5.62 -3.74
C GLU A 316 1.23 4.72 -4.35
N MET A 317 2.35 5.28 -4.85
CA MET A 317 3.36 4.53 -5.60
C MET A 317 4.21 3.61 -4.73
N SER A 318 4.61 4.02 -3.52
CA SER A 318 5.33 3.14 -2.58
C SER A 318 4.49 1.91 -2.22
N TYR A 319 3.21 2.15 -1.89
CA TYR A 319 2.27 1.08 -1.58
C TYR A 319 2.05 0.16 -2.78
N THR A 320 1.81 0.73 -3.96
CA THR A 320 1.62 -0.05 -5.20
C THR A 320 2.84 -0.90 -5.51
N SER A 321 4.04 -0.36 -5.33
CA SER A 321 5.30 -1.11 -5.56
C SER A 321 5.42 -2.31 -4.62
N GLN A 322 5.08 -2.15 -3.34
CA GLN A 322 5.04 -3.25 -2.37
C GLN A 322 3.97 -4.28 -2.74
N LEU A 323 2.81 -3.81 -3.18
CA LEU A 323 1.71 -4.67 -3.59
C LEU A 323 2.10 -5.56 -4.78
N ILE A 324 2.82 -5.00 -5.80
CA ILE A 324 3.30 -5.77 -6.94
C ILE A 324 4.41 -6.76 -6.55
N ARG A 325 5.31 -6.39 -5.61
CA ARG A 325 6.29 -7.35 -5.05
C ARG A 325 5.58 -8.50 -4.33
N THR A 326 4.61 -8.20 -3.48
CA THR A 326 3.78 -9.21 -2.79
C THR A 326 3.03 -10.09 -3.79
N LEU A 327 2.41 -9.49 -4.82
CA LEU A 327 1.70 -10.21 -5.88
C LEU A 327 2.65 -11.17 -6.61
N GLY A 328 3.83 -10.71 -7.00
CA GLY A 328 4.81 -11.53 -7.70
C GLY A 328 5.33 -12.68 -6.85
N TYR A 329 5.62 -12.44 -5.59
CA TYR A 329 6.01 -13.49 -4.66
C TYR A 329 4.90 -14.53 -4.50
N PHE A 330 3.67 -14.08 -4.19
CA PHE A 330 2.53 -14.94 -3.96
C PHE A 330 2.12 -15.75 -5.21
N ALA A 331 2.20 -15.15 -6.40
CA ALA A 331 1.89 -15.84 -7.65
C ALA A 331 2.85 -17.01 -7.94
N ASN A 332 4.11 -16.90 -7.53
CA ASN A 332 5.15 -17.89 -7.79
C ASN A 332 5.28 -18.97 -6.69
N LEU A 333 4.59 -18.83 -5.57
CA LEU A 333 4.53 -19.91 -4.58
C LEU A 333 3.77 -21.10 -5.18
N ALA A 334 4.45 -22.23 -5.26
CA ALA A 334 3.82 -23.49 -5.64
C ALA A 334 2.72 -23.89 -4.61
N LYS A 335 1.68 -24.54 -5.11
CA LYS A 335 0.73 -25.22 -4.23
C LYS A 335 1.34 -26.48 -3.68
#